data_dc1cbad99949e229682752c4f627009e
#
_entry.id   dc1cbad99949e229682752c4f627009e
#
_cell.length_a   1.000
_cell.length_b   1.000
_cell.length_c   1.000
_cell.angle_alpha   90.00
_cell.angle_beta   90.00
_cell.angle_gamma   90.00
#
_symmetry.space_group_name_H-M   'P 1'
#
loop_
_entity.id
_entity.type
_entity.pdbx_description
1 polymer ?
#
loop_
_entity_poly.entity_id
_entity_poly.type
_entity_poly.pdbx_seq_one_letter_code
_entity_poly.pdbx_strand_id
1 'polypeptide(L)'
;MSLRSTLDFLLYQWLGAESLNQRKRFADHSRETFDAVFDTCERIAREKYAPFNRLVDTQEPQFDGEKVILPQATHDAQKAYAASGMLSAAQDYEIGGMQLPYTVEAAANAFFAMASVSIGSGLLTTGNANLLMVHGTPMQKSVFAANEFSGRFSGTMCLSEPQAGSSLSDITTRAMPDGPNFEADPLGPRFRLTGNKMWISAGEHELTDNIIHLVLAKIPGPDGKLIPGTRGISLFVVPKKMVNTAGELTGVRNDVALAGLNHKLGWRGTTNTLLNFGEGKYPVDGKAGAVGYLVGKPHEGLRCMFHMMNEARIAIGMAATMLGMAGYQASLDYAKSRPQGRPMRGVGKDASAPQSRIIEHADVKRMLLAQKAYCEGALALELYCARLVDDQHTAGPEAADEARLLLEVLTPIAKSWPSEWCLEANSLAIQVLGGYGYTRDFPVEQYWRDNRLNMIHEGTHGIQAMDLLGRKVLMEGGRGLSLLGARISATITRALDQTELSGHANALDLAWQSVVSATESAWSTGQPREALANAVPYMQGFGHTVLAWVWLDVALAVQTSSATKLTASNEGKMGAMRYFYHYELPKTGAWLAVVSSRNSTCADMPEEAF
;
A
#
# COMPACT_ATOMS: atom_id res chain seq x y z
N MET A 1 -10.72 19.88 8.92
CA MET A 1 -10.36 19.86 7.48
C MET A 1 -10.79 18.50 6.96
N SER A 2 -11.50 18.42 5.84
CA SER A 2 -11.93 17.14 5.27
C SER A 2 -10.79 16.51 4.44
N LEU A 3 -10.83 15.21 4.25
CA LEU A 3 -9.91 14.51 3.33
C LEU A 3 -9.99 15.17 1.94
N ARG A 4 -11.21 15.46 1.43
CA ARG A 4 -11.43 16.09 0.13
C ARG A 4 -10.63 17.39 -0.02
N SER A 5 -10.68 18.31 0.97
CA SER A 5 -9.94 19.57 0.88
C SER A 5 -8.41 19.40 0.91
N THR A 6 -7.92 18.34 1.55
CA THR A 6 -6.49 17.98 1.53
C THR A 6 -6.09 17.43 0.16
N LEU A 7 -6.91 16.53 -0.42
CA LEU A 7 -6.71 16.00 -1.77
C LEU A 7 -6.74 17.09 -2.83
N ASP A 8 -7.71 18.01 -2.77
CA ASP A 8 -7.83 19.13 -3.72
C ASP A 8 -6.55 19.99 -3.73
N PHE A 9 -6.00 20.29 -2.55
CA PHE A 9 -4.74 21.04 -2.47
C PHE A 9 -3.58 20.23 -3.08
N LEU A 10 -3.41 18.98 -2.66
CA LEU A 10 -2.28 18.15 -3.10
C LEU A 10 -2.33 17.86 -4.60
N LEU A 11 -3.51 17.55 -5.14
CA LEU A 11 -3.66 17.23 -6.55
C LEU A 11 -3.53 18.46 -7.46
N TYR A 12 -4.24 19.54 -7.13
CA TYR A 12 -4.39 20.66 -8.06
C TYR A 12 -3.38 21.79 -7.80
N GLN A 13 -3.10 22.13 -6.53
CA GLN A 13 -2.20 23.23 -6.22
C GLN A 13 -0.74 22.81 -6.12
N TRP A 14 -0.48 21.57 -5.67
CA TRP A 14 0.89 21.06 -5.53
C TRP A 14 1.34 20.22 -6.73
N LEU A 15 0.64 19.14 -7.07
CA LEU A 15 1.04 18.23 -8.15
C LEU A 15 0.64 18.72 -9.56
N GLY A 16 -0.28 19.68 -9.67
CA GLY A 16 -0.78 20.16 -10.95
C GLY A 16 -1.40 19.01 -11.79
N ALA A 17 -2.24 18.18 -11.17
CA ALA A 17 -2.81 16.97 -11.78
C ALA A 17 -3.58 17.27 -13.08
N GLU A 18 -4.14 18.49 -13.23
CA GLU A 18 -4.82 18.92 -14.46
C GLU A 18 -3.90 18.89 -15.69
N SER A 19 -2.57 18.99 -15.51
CA SER A 19 -1.61 18.88 -16.61
C SER A 19 -1.60 17.50 -17.27
N LEU A 20 -2.10 16.46 -16.60
CA LEU A 20 -2.28 15.13 -17.18
C LEU A 20 -3.26 15.12 -18.34
N ASN A 21 -4.25 16.02 -18.34
CA ASN A 21 -5.26 16.12 -19.41
C ASN A 21 -4.67 16.57 -20.75
N GLN A 22 -3.43 17.10 -20.76
CA GLN A 22 -2.69 17.42 -21.99
C GLN A 22 -2.11 16.18 -22.68
N ARG A 23 -2.11 15.03 -21.99
CA ARG A 23 -1.61 13.76 -22.55
C ARG A 23 -2.71 13.06 -23.32
N LYS A 24 -2.38 12.52 -24.48
CA LYS A 24 -3.33 11.86 -25.39
C LYS A 24 -4.25 10.85 -24.68
N ARG A 25 -3.69 10.05 -23.74
CA ARG A 25 -4.47 9.05 -23.00
C ARG A 25 -5.57 9.66 -22.13
N PHE A 26 -5.36 10.85 -21.62
CA PHE A 26 -6.22 11.50 -20.62
C PHE A 26 -6.94 12.73 -21.18
N ALA A 27 -6.89 12.95 -22.49
CA ALA A 27 -7.40 14.18 -23.13
C ALA A 27 -8.92 14.38 -23.01
N ASP A 28 -9.67 13.29 -22.78
CA ASP A 28 -11.13 13.34 -22.60
C ASP A 28 -11.53 13.71 -21.15
N HIS A 29 -10.56 13.82 -20.24
CA HIS A 29 -10.81 14.19 -18.86
C HIS A 29 -10.65 15.69 -18.63
N SER A 30 -11.30 16.17 -17.57
CA SER A 30 -11.17 17.51 -17.04
C SER A 30 -11.17 17.45 -15.51
N ARG A 31 -10.95 18.59 -14.87
CA ARG A 31 -11.08 18.68 -13.41
C ARG A 31 -12.49 18.26 -12.94
N GLU A 32 -13.51 18.65 -13.69
CA GLU A 32 -14.91 18.30 -13.36
C GLU A 32 -15.14 16.79 -13.41
N THR A 33 -14.49 16.07 -14.35
CA THR A 33 -14.58 14.60 -14.40
C THR A 33 -13.86 13.96 -13.22
N PHE A 34 -12.70 14.47 -12.81
CA PHE A 34 -12.00 13.99 -11.61
C PHE A 34 -12.83 14.25 -10.34
N ASP A 35 -13.38 15.45 -10.20
CA ASP A 35 -14.23 15.82 -9.07
C ASP A 35 -15.48 14.94 -8.99
N ALA A 36 -16.11 14.59 -10.11
CA ALA A 36 -17.25 13.68 -10.16
C ALA A 36 -16.90 12.24 -9.69
N VAL A 37 -15.69 11.76 -10.01
CA VAL A 37 -15.17 10.48 -9.49
C VAL A 37 -15.01 10.57 -7.98
N PHE A 38 -14.39 11.64 -7.46
CA PHE A 38 -14.21 11.83 -6.01
C PHE A 38 -15.56 11.92 -5.28
N ASP A 39 -16.53 12.68 -5.80
CA ASP A 39 -17.85 12.82 -5.21
C ASP A 39 -18.57 11.47 -5.12
N THR A 40 -18.44 10.65 -6.17
CA THR A 40 -19.03 9.31 -6.21
C THR A 40 -18.37 8.39 -5.19
N CYS A 41 -17.02 8.35 -5.16
CA CYS A 41 -16.27 7.48 -4.24
C CYS A 41 -16.44 7.91 -2.78
N GLU A 42 -16.40 9.23 -2.49
CA GLU A 42 -16.65 9.76 -1.15
C GLU A 42 -18.06 9.41 -0.65
N ARG A 43 -19.08 9.53 -1.51
CA ARG A 43 -20.46 9.16 -1.17
C ARG A 43 -20.59 7.68 -0.87
N ILE A 44 -20.04 6.79 -1.72
CA ILE A 44 -20.09 5.35 -1.50
C ILE A 44 -19.34 4.98 -0.22
N ALA A 45 -18.15 5.51 0.01
CA ALA A 45 -17.36 5.28 1.20
C ALA A 45 -18.12 5.70 2.48
N ARG A 46 -18.74 6.88 2.47
CA ARG A 46 -19.53 7.41 3.58
C ARG A 46 -20.80 6.59 3.87
N GLU A 47 -21.49 6.10 2.83
CA GLU A 47 -22.79 5.45 2.97
C GLU A 47 -22.70 3.93 3.11
N LYS A 48 -21.69 3.29 2.51
CA LYS A 48 -21.58 1.83 2.42
C LYS A 48 -20.41 1.23 3.21
N TYR A 49 -19.41 2.03 3.60
CA TYR A 49 -18.21 1.55 4.29
C TYR A 49 -18.14 2.06 5.72
N ALA A 50 -18.09 3.39 5.91
CA ALA A 50 -17.85 3.99 7.22
C ALA A 50 -18.85 3.53 8.31
N PRO A 51 -20.17 3.44 8.07
CA PRO A 51 -21.13 3.03 9.09
C PRO A 51 -20.94 1.58 9.55
N PHE A 52 -20.29 0.75 8.73
CA PHE A 52 -20.15 -0.68 8.96
C PHE A 52 -18.74 -1.11 9.38
N ASN A 53 -17.79 -0.17 9.47
CA ASN A 53 -16.41 -0.48 9.84
C ASN A 53 -16.31 -1.22 11.18
N ARG A 54 -17.09 -0.80 12.18
CA ARG A 54 -17.15 -1.47 13.49
C ARG A 54 -17.85 -2.82 13.41
N LEU A 55 -18.90 -2.91 12.62
CA LEU A 55 -19.67 -4.15 12.44
C LEU A 55 -18.77 -5.26 11.89
N VAL A 56 -18.01 -4.99 10.83
CA VAL A 56 -17.14 -6.01 10.19
C VAL A 56 -15.92 -6.38 11.04
N ASP A 57 -15.49 -5.52 11.96
CA ASP A 57 -14.46 -5.85 12.96
C ASP A 57 -15.00 -6.80 14.04
N THR A 58 -16.25 -6.65 14.43
CA THR A 58 -16.87 -7.44 15.51
C THR A 58 -17.55 -8.72 15.02
N GLN A 59 -18.04 -8.74 13.78
CA GLN A 59 -18.59 -9.90 13.11
C GLN A 59 -17.57 -10.46 12.11
N GLU A 60 -16.56 -11.13 12.67
CA GLU A 60 -15.50 -11.74 11.86
C GLU A 60 -16.07 -12.80 10.90
N PRO A 61 -15.41 -13.06 9.74
CA PRO A 61 -15.78 -14.12 8.82
C PRO A 61 -15.88 -15.49 9.53
N GLN A 62 -16.91 -16.25 9.22
CA GLN A 62 -17.17 -17.58 9.79
C GLN A 62 -17.27 -18.61 8.68
N PHE A 63 -16.68 -19.78 8.89
CA PHE A 63 -16.80 -20.92 7.98
C PHE A 63 -17.79 -21.95 8.57
N ASP A 64 -18.88 -22.24 7.85
CA ASP A 64 -19.92 -23.17 8.29
C ASP A 64 -19.65 -24.64 7.92
N GLY A 65 -18.50 -24.90 7.27
CA GLY A 65 -18.11 -26.20 6.73
C GLY A 65 -18.25 -26.30 5.20
N GLU A 66 -19.00 -25.41 4.58
CA GLU A 66 -19.25 -25.35 3.14
C GLU A 66 -18.78 -24.01 2.54
N LYS A 67 -19.18 -22.90 3.14
CA LYS A 67 -18.92 -21.53 2.69
C LYS A 67 -18.51 -20.60 3.82
N VAL A 68 -17.90 -19.48 3.46
CA VAL A 68 -17.59 -18.40 4.40
C VAL A 68 -18.76 -17.41 4.43
N ILE A 69 -19.24 -17.15 5.64
CA ILE A 69 -20.31 -16.19 5.92
C ILE A 69 -19.68 -14.84 6.26
N LEU A 70 -20.12 -13.80 5.58
CA LEU A 70 -19.76 -12.41 5.77
C LEU A 70 -21.00 -11.56 6.07
N PRO A 71 -20.86 -10.42 6.77
CA PRO A 71 -21.96 -9.48 6.97
C PRO A 71 -22.54 -8.98 5.63
N GLN A 72 -23.85 -8.79 5.56
CA GLN A 72 -24.53 -8.27 4.37
C GLN A 72 -23.96 -6.91 3.93
N ALA A 73 -23.53 -6.08 4.88
CA ALA A 73 -22.89 -4.81 4.61
C ALA A 73 -21.64 -4.94 3.72
N THR A 74 -20.85 -6.02 3.88
CA THR A 74 -19.68 -6.30 3.02
C THR A 74 -20.13 -6.59 1.58
N HIS A 75 -21.18 -7.40 1.39
CA HIS A 75 -21.74 -7.66 0.06
C HIS A 75 -22.24 -6.38 -0.63
N ASP A 76 -22.97 -5.54 0.11
CA ASP A 76 -23.53 -4.30 -0.43
C ASP A 76 -22.43 -3.29 -0.80
N ALA A 77 -21.39 -3.19 0.01
CA ALA A 77 -20.26 -2.31 -0.22
C ALA A 77 -19.44 -2.75 -1.45
N GLN A 78 -19.11 -4.04 -1.54
CA GLN A 78 -18.38 -4.58 -2.69
C GLN A 78 -19.17 -4.43 -4.01
N LYS A 79 -20.47 -4.64 -3.97
CA LYS A 79 -21.36 -4.38 -5.10
C LYS A 79 -21.36 -2.91 -5.53
N ALA A 80 -21.42 -1.99 -4.57
CA ALA A 80 -21.40 -0.55 -4.85
C ALA A 80 -20.06 -0.12 -5.42
N TYR A 81 -18.94 -0.67 -4.92
CA TYR A 81 -17.60 -0.43 -5.47
C TYR A 81 -17.48 -0.92 -6.91
N ALA A 82 -17.87 -2.15 -7.21
CA ALA A 82 -17.86 -2.70 -8.56
C ALA A 82 -18.73 -1.87 -9.52
N ALA A 83 -19.95 -1.48 -9.09
CA ALA A 83 -20.86 -0.66 -9.87
C ALA A 83 -20.36 0.78 -10.14
N SER A 84 -19.41 1.28 -9.36
CA SER A 84 -18.78 2.59 -9.60
C SER A 84 -17.79 2.60 -10.77
N GLY A 85 -17.40 1.43 -11.30
CA GLY A 85 -16.39 1.29 -12.34
C GLY A 85 -14.94 1.36 -11.86
N MET A 86 -14.72 1.49 -10.55
CA MET A 86 -13.37 1.64 -9.98
C MET A 86 -12.48 0.42 -10.17
N LEU A 87 -13.03 -0.79 -10.39
CA LEU A 87 -12.24 -2.00 -10.68
C LEU A 87 -11.46 -1.90 -12.00
N SER A 88 -11.96 -1.14 -12.97
CA SER A 88 -11.35 -0.94 -14.29
C SER A 88 -11.00 0.52 -14.59
N ALA A 89 -10.92 1.37 -13.57
CA ALA A 89 -10.82 2.82 -13.72
C ALA A 89 -9.70 3.27 -14.68
N ALA A 90 -8.49 2.69 -14.55
CA ALA A 90 -7.33 3.03 -15.39
C ALA A 90 -7.31 2.31 -16.75
N GLN A 91 -8.22 1.36 -17.00
CA GLN A 91 -8.24 0.58 -18.24
C GLN A 91 -8.79 1.38 -19.43
N ASP A 92 -8.53 0.86 -20.64
CA ASP A 92 -9.00 1.46 -21.89
C ASP A 92 -10.54 1.40 -22.02
N TYR A 93 -11.13 2.36 -22.71
CA TYR A 93 -12.58 2.41 -22.94
C TYR A 93 -13.12 1.15 -23.62
N GLU A 94 -12.34 0.57 -24.55
CA GLU A 94 -12.71 -0.62 -25.31
C GLU A 94 -12.95 -1.87 -24.44
N ILE A 95 -12.37 -1.88 -23.24
CA ILE A 95 -12.56 -2.98 -22.28
C ILE A 95 -13.39 -2.57 -21.06
N GLY A 96 -14.14 -1.46 -21.17
CA GLY A 96 -15.02 -0.97 -20.14
C GLY A 96 -14.35 -0.14 -19.05
N GLY A 97 -13.12 0.34 -19.30
CA GLY A 97 -12.41 1.24 -18.41
C GLY A 97 -12.82 2.70 -18.57
N MET A 98 -12.25 3.56 -17.76
CA MET A 98 -12.46 5.01 -17.80
C MET A 98 -11.22 5.78 -18.29
N GLN A 99 -10.10 5.11 -18.58
CA GLN A 99 -8.79 5.72 -18.84
C GLN A 99 -8.40 6.76 -17.77
N LEU A 100 -8.76 6.51 -16.52
CA LEU A 100 -8.50 7.43 -15.43
C LEU A 100 -7.00 7.47 -15.12
N PRO A 101 -6.39 8.64 -14.88
CA PRO A 101 -5.02 8.69 -14.35
C PRO A 101 -4.90 7.93 -13.02
N TYR A 102 -3.84 7.17 -12.85
CA TYR A 102 -3.60 6.44 -11.60
C TYR A 102 -3.51 7.37 -10.38
N THR A 103 -3.01 8.60 -10.57
CA THR A 103 -3.04 9.66 -9.56
C THR A 103 -4.45 9.92 -9.03
N VAL A 104 -5.45 9.95 -9.92
CA VAL A 104 -6.85 10.19 -9.55
C VAL A 104 -7.47 8.94 -8.95
N GLU A 105 -7.18 7.77 -9.50
CA GLU A 105 -7.63 6.48 -8.97
C GLU A 105 -7.12 6.26 -7.52
N ALA A 106 -5.84 6.52 -7.26
CA ALA A 106 -5.25 6.40 -5.93
C ALA A 106 -5.90 7.38 -4.93
N ALA A 107 -6.14 8.62 -5.33
CA ALA A 107 -6.84 9.61 -4.52
C ALA A 107 -8.29 9.22 -4.23
N ALA A 108 -9.00 8.65 -5.21
CA ALA A 108 -10.36 8.15 -5.03
C ALA A 108 -10.41 6.95 -4.07
N ASN A 109 -9.44 6.04 -4.15
CA ASN A 109 -9.34 4.89 -3.25
C ASN A 109 -9.01 5.28 -1.80
N ALA A 110 -8.44 6.46 -1.56
CA ALA A 110 -8.20 6.98 -0.21
C ALA A 110 -9.50 7.12 0.60
N PHE A 111 -10.64 7.47 -0.01
CA PHE A 111 -11.93 7.55 0.68
C PHE A 111 -12.36 6.19 1.24
N PHE A 112 -12.22 5.12 0.46
CA PHE A 112 -12.57 3.76 0.89
C PHE A 112 -11.63 3.25 1.98
N ALA A 113 -10.32 3.48 1.83
CA ALA A 113 -9.32 3.09 2.82
C ALA A 113 -9.53 3.81 4.17
N MET A 114 -9.90 5.10 4.16
CA MET A 114 -10.23 5.85 5.36
C MET A 114 -11.52 5.35 6.02
N ALA A 115 -12.50 4.92 5.22
CA ALA A 115 -13.79 4.48 5.71
C ALA A 115 -13.75 3.06 6.31
N SER A 116 -13.12 2.10 5.65
CA SER A 116 -12.92 0.73 6.15
C SER A 116 -11.96 -0.08 5.28
N VAL A 117 -10.76 -0.30 5.76
CA VAL A 117 -9.80 -1.21 5.10
C VAL A 117 -10.27 -2.67 5.14
N SER A 118 -11.06 -3.06 6.14
CA SER A 118 -11.56 -4.44 6.32
C SER A 118 -12.62 -4.84 5.29
N ILE A 119 -13.41 -3.90 4.79
CA ILE A 119 -14.32 -4.14 3.67
C ILE A 119 -13.53 -4.24 2.37
N GLY A 120 -12.51 -3.39 2.21
CA GLY A 120 -11.59 -3.40 1.07
C GLY A 120 -12.14 -2.71 -0.19
N SER A 121 -11.24 -2.37 -1.11
CA SER A 121 -11.51 -1.58 -2.32
C SER A 121 -11.05 -2.28 -3.61
N GLY A 122 -11.20 -3.59 -3.71
CA GLY A 122 -10.90 -4.33 -4.92
C GLY A 122 -9.41 -4.39 -5.33
N LEU A 123 -8.48 -3.93 -4.50
CA LEU A 123 -7.05 -3.87 -4.81
C LEU A 123 -6.49 -5.17 -5.39
N LEU A 124 -6.77 -6.32 -4.76
CA LEU A 124 -6.29 -7.62 -5.22
C LEU A 124 -6.93 -8.03 -6.55
N THR A 125 -8.21 -7.73 -6.74
CA THR A 125 -8.94 -8.02 -7.98
C THR A 125 -8.40 -7.19 -9.15
N THR A 126 -8.28 -5.88 -8.97
CA THR A 126 -7.71 -5.00 -10.00
C THR A 126 -6.26 -5.37 -10.31
N GLY A 127 -5.44 -5.62 -9.29
CA GLY A 127 -4.04 -6.03 -9.49
C GLY A 127 -3.90 -7.36 -10.22
N ASN A 128 -4.74 -8.36 -9.90
CA ASN A 128 -4.80 -9.64 -10.58
C ASN A 128 -5.15 -9.44 -12.08
N ALA A 129 -6.23 -8.71 -12.35
CA ALA A 129 -6.66 -8.40 -13.71
C ALA A 129 -5.59 -7.63 -14.50
N ASN A 130 -4.95 -6.61 -13.91
CA ASN A 130 -3.85 -5.85 -14.54
C ASN A 130 -2.67 -6.76 -14.92
N LEU A 131 -2.28 -7.67 -14.03
CA LEU A 131 -1.22 -8.65 -14.32
C LEU A 131 -1.59 -9.53 -15.50
N LEU A 132 -2.83 -10.03 -15.55
CA LEU A 132 -3.32 -10.84 -16.66
C LEU A 132 -3.39 -10.04 -17.97
N MET A 133 -3.73 -8.75 -17.94
CA MET A 133 -3.71 -7.88 -19.11
C MET A 133 -2.31 -7.74 -19.71
N VAL A 134 -1.25 -7.83 -18.92
CA VAL A 134 0.13 -7.72 -19.41
C VAL A 134 0.70 -9.08 -19.82
N HIS A 135 0.52 -10.10 -18.99
CA HIS A 135 1.20 -11.38 -19.12
C HIS A 135 0.31 -12.53 -19.57
N GLY A 136 -1.00 -12.39 -19.51
CA GLY A 136 -1.96 -13.42 -19.91
C GLY A 136 -2.09 -13.59 -21.42
N THR A 137 -2.55 -14.76 -21.84
CA THR A 137 -2.95 -14.99 -23.24
C THR A 137 -4.21 -14.18 -23.59
N PRO A 138 -4.53 -13.95 -24.87
CA PRO A 138 -5.78 -13.29 -25.25
C PRO A 138 -7.03 -13.93 -24.60
N MET A 139 -7.04 -15.26 -24.48
CA MET A 139 -8.13 -16.00 -23.84
C MET A 139 -8.17 -15.76 -22.31
N GLN A 140 -7.02 -15.75 -21.65
CA GLN A 140 -6.94 -15.42 -20.21
C GLN A 140 -7.40 -14.00 -19.91
N LYS A 141 -7.08 -13.04 -20.78
CA LYS A 141 -7.56 -11.65 -20.67
C LYS A 141 -9.08 -11.57 -20.78
N SER A 142 -9.66 -12.22 -21.79
CA SER A 142 -11.12 -12.16 -22.01
C SER A 142 -11.93 -12.94 -20.99
N VAL A 143 -11.41 -14.07 -20.51
CA VAL A 143 -12.14 -14.97 -19.59
C VAL A 143 -11.95 -14.58 -18.14
N PHE A 144 -10.75 -14.21 -17.72
CA PHE A 144 -10.45 -13.91 -16.33
C PHE A 144 -10.42 -12.40 -16.06
N ALA A 145 -9.52 -11.65 -16.70
CA ALA A 145 -9.35 -10.23 -16.39
C ALA A 145 -10.62 -9.41 -16.66
N ALA A 146 -11.32 -9.64 -17.77
CA ALA A 146 -12.56 -8.91 -18.09
C ALA A 146 -13.67 -9.17 -17.04
N ASN A 147 -13.77 -10.40 -16.52
CA ASN A 147 -14.73 -10.72 -15.46
C ASN A 147 -14.32 -10.17 -14.08
N GLU A 148 -13.04 -9.98 -13.83
CA GLU A 148 -12.54 -9.29 -12.63
C GLU A 148 -12.81 -7.78 -12.72
N PHE A 149 -12.56 -7.14 -13.86
CA PHE A 149 -12.88 -5.72 -14.07
C PHE A 149 -14.38 -5.42 -13.98
N SER A 150 -15.23 -6.35 -14.39
CA SER A 150 -16.69 -6.19 -14.23
C SER A 150 -17.19 -6.43 -12.80
N GLY A 151 -16.33 -6.93 -11.89
CA GLY A 151 -16.71 -7.32 -10.54
C GLY A 151 -17.49 -8.63 -10.45
N ARG A 152 -17.63 -9.38 -11.55
CA ARG A 152 -18.25 -10.70 -11.54
C ARG A 152 -17.35 -11.74 -10.88
N PHE A 153 -16.02 -11.64 -11.08
CA PHE A 153 -15.03 -12.45 -10.39
C PHE A 153 -14.19 -11.56 -9.49
N SER A 154 -13.60 -12.15 -8.46
CA SER A 154 -12.58 -11.51 -7.62
C SER A 154 -11.23 -12.18 -7.81
N GLY A 155 -10.16 -11.45 -7.56
CA GLY A 155 -8.79 -11.93 -7.68
C GLY A 155 -8.07 -12.06 -6.34
N THR A 156 -7.15 -13.01 -6.24
CA THR A 156 -6.24 -13.15 -5.10
C THR A 156 -4.83 -13.45 -5.55
N MET A 157 -3.86 -13.20 -4.66
CA MET A 157 -2.47 -13.58 -4.84
C MET A 157 -2.07 -14.66 -3.84
N CYS A 158 -1.71 -15.85 -4.34
CA CYS A 158 -1.32 -17.01 -3.54
C CYS A 158 0.19 -17.25 -3.64
N LEU A 159 0.97 -16.45 -2.87
CA LEU A 159 2.43 -16.51 -2.85
C LEU A 159 2.94 -17.37 -1.70
N SER A 160 2.62 -16.94 -0.47
CA SER A 160 3.17 -17.49 0.76
C SER A 160 2.69 -18.92 1.05
N GLU A 161 3.56 -19.68 1.72
CA GLU A 161 3.27 -21.01 2.26
C GLU A 161 3.57 -21.02 3.77
N PRO A 162 3.13 -22.02 4.54
CA PRO A 162 3.38 -22.05 5.99
C PRO A 162 4.84 -21.87 6.38
N GLN A 163 5.78 -22.37 5.56
CA GLN A 163 7.23 -22.27 5.78
C GLN A 163 7.91 -21.15 4.98
N ALA A 164 7.20 -20.46 4.07
CA ALA A 164 7.80 -19.52 3.12
C ALA A 164 6.94 -18.26 2.99
N GLY A 165 7.29 -17.22 3.76
CA GLY A 165 6.70 -15.89 3.66
C GLY A 165 7.60 -14.93 2.89
N SER A 166 8.59 -14.33 3.58
CA SER A 166 9.57 -13.42 2.96
C SER A 166 10.55 -14.14 2.03
N SER A 167 10.77 -15.45 2.21
CA SER A 167 11.65 -16.29 1.38
C SER A 167 10.85 -17.11 0.38
N LEU A 168 10.39 -16.50 -0.71
CA LEU A 168 9.62 -17.18 -1.76
C LEU A 168 10.45 -18.23 -2.51
N SER A 169 11.77 -18.20 -2.42
CA SER A 169 12.64 -19.27 -2.95
C SER A 169 12.30 -20.67 -2.42
N ASP A 170 11.72 -20.73 -1.22
CA ASP A 170 11.48 -21.94 -0.46
C ASP A 170 10.05 -22.49 -0.62
N ILE A 171 9.24 -21.92 -1.52
CA ILE A 171 7.92 -22.48 -1.82
C ILE A 171 8.05 -23.88 -2.41
N THR A 172 7.11 -24.74 -2.05
CA THR A 172 7.09 -26.17 -2.41
C THR A 172 5.87 -26.58 -3.22
N THR A 173 4.87 -25.71 -3.37
CA THR A 173 3.71 -25.96 -4.25
C THR A 173 4.21 -26.36 -5.64
N ARG A 174 3.71 -27.49 -6.10
CA ARG A 174 4.13 -28.16 -7.32
C ARG A 174 3.05 -28.02 -8.40
N ALA A 175 3.46 -27.84 -9.65
CA ALA A 175 2.59 -27.85 -10.82
C ALA A 175 3.06 -28.91 -11.81
N MET A 176 2.19 -29.89 -12.11
CA MET A 176 2.46 -30.99 -13.05
C MET A 176 1.59 -30.79 -14.31
N PRO A 177 2.13 -31.04 -15.54
CA PRO A 177 1.33 -31.04 -16.75
C PRO A 177 0.10 -31.95 -16.63
N ASP A 178 -1.09 -31.49 -17.03
CA ASP A 178 -2.34 -32.28 -16.98
C ASP A 178 -2.48 -33.17 -18.25
N GLY A 179 -1.62 -34.15 -18.36
CA GLY A 179 -1.59 -35.10 -19.47
C GLY A 179 -0.74 -34.64 -20.68
N PRO A 180 -0.69 -35.46 -21.75
CA PRO A 180 0.21 -35.22 -22.87
C PRO A 180 -0.15 -34.00 -23.73
N ASN A 181 -1.42 -33.57 -23.74
CA ASN A 181 -1.91 -32.47 -24.54
C ASN A 181 -2.13 -31.21 -23.70
N PHE A 182 -1.45 -31.04 -22.56
CA PHE A 182 -1.64 -29.94 -21.61
C PHE A 182 -1.45 -28.53 -22.23
N GLU A 183 -0.64 -28.42 -23.29
CA GLU A 183 -0.40 -27.14 -23.98
C GLU A 183 -1.54 -26.73 -24.92
N ALA A 184 -2.43 -27.67 -25.28
CA ALA A 184 -3.51 -27.44 -26.25
C ALA A 184 -4.81 -26.90 -25.62
N ASP A 185 -4.86 -26.69 -24.29
CA ASP A 185 -6.04 -26.14 -23.63
C ASP A 185 -6.25 -24.68 -24.06
N PRO A 186 -7.46 -24.28 -24.47
CA PRO A 186 -7.74 -22.92 -24.95
C PRO A 186 -7.45 -21.83 -23.91
N LEU A 187 -7.58 -22.13 -22.61
CA LEU A 187 -7.30 -21.17 -21.51
C LEU A 187 -5.80 -21.02 -21.22
N GLY A 188 -4.95 -21.77 -21.90
CA GLY A 188 -3.50 -21.80 -21.76
C GLY A 188 -2.98 -23.15 -21.29
N PRO A 189 -1.65 -23.38 -21.25
CA PRO A 189 -1.09 -24.66 -20.81
C PRO A 189 -1.63 -25.08 -19.46
N ARG A 190 -2.28 -26.25 -19.42
CA ARG A 190 -3.05 -26.75 -18.28
C ARG A 190 -2.20 -27.62 -17.36
N PHE A 191 -2.17 -27.26 -16.09
CA PHE A 191 -1.41 -27.95 -15.05
C PHE A 191 -2.33 -28.38 -13.90
N ARG A 192 -1.86 -29.36 -13.12
CA ARG A 192 -2.44 -29.71 -11.82
C ARG A 192 -1.49 -29.30 -10.71
N LEU A 193 -2.00 -28.41 -9.84
CA LEU A 193 -1.24 -27.88 -8.72
C LEU A 193 -1.53 -28.68 -7.45
N THR A 194 -0.48 -28.92 -6.64
CA THR A 194 -0.59 -29.55 -5.32
C THR A 194 0.30 -28.80 -4.32
N GLY A 195 -0.28 -28.39 -3.21
CA GLY A 195 0.41 -27.67 -2.14
C GLY A 195 -0.53 -26.83 -1.28
N ASN A 196 0.05 -26.10 -0.34
CA ASN A 196 -0.70 -25.30 0.64
C ASN A 196 -0.28 -23.84 0.54
N LYS A 197 -1.24 -22.94 0.54
CA LYS A 197 -1.00 -21.49 0.53
C LYS A 197 -1.57 -20.85 1.78
N MET A 198 -0.74 -20.08 2.49
CA MET A 198 -1.05 -19.48 3.79
C MET A 198 -1.10 -17.95 3.70
N TRP A 199 -1.88 -17.33 4.56
CA TRP A 199 -2.07 -15.87 4.64
C TRP A 199 -2.74 -15.27 3.41
N ILE A 200 -3.62 -16.02 2.76
CA ILE A 200 -4.28 -15.57 1.52
C ILE A 200 -5.49 -14.71 1.88
N SER A 201 -5.39 -13.41 1.63
CA SER A 201 -6.48 -12.47 1.80
C SER A 201 -7.55 -12.69 0.73
N ALA A 202 -8.82 -12.64 1.13
CA ALA A 202 -9.98 -12.88 0.26
C ALA A 202 -9.94 -14.21 -0.50
N GLY A 203 -9.24 -15.24 0.06
CA GLY A 203 -9.07 -16.53 -0.61
C GLY A 203 -10.32 -17.40 -0.65
N GLU A 204 -11.31 -17.14 0.19
CA GLU A 204 -12.61 -17.84 0.20
C GLU A 204 -13.71 -16.90 0.67
N HIS A 205 -14.75 -16.75 -0.14
CA HIS A 205 -15.96 -15.98 0.14
C HIS A 205 -17.02 -16.22 -0.94
N GLU A 206 -18.24 -15.68 -0.70
CA GLU A 206 -19.35 -15.68 -1.66
C GLU A 206 -19.75 -14.25 -2.11
N LEU A 207 -18.78 -13.31 -2.17
CA LEU A 207 -19.02 -11.92 -2.60
C LEU A 207 -19.19 -11.79 -4.12
N THR A 208 -18.60 -12.72 -4.88
CA THR A 208 -18.60 -12.77 -6.35
C THR A 208 -18.91 -14.20 -6.84
N ASP A 209 -19.21 -14.35 -8.12
CA ASP A 209 -19.53 -15.65 -8.72
C ASP A 209 -18.37 -16.64 -8.66
N ASN A 210 -17.13 -16.12 -8.74
CA ASN A 210 -15.90 -16.91 -8.73
C ASN A 210 -14.75 -16.15 -8.07
N ILE A 211 -13.71 -16.88 -7.64
CA ILE A 211 -12.44 -16.34 -7.19
C ILE A 211 -11.34 -16.86 -8.11
N ILE A 212 -10.51 -15.96 -8.61
CA ILE A 212 -9.38 -16.26 -9.50
C ILE A 212 -8.09 -16.09 -8.71
N HIS A 213 -7.42 -17.22 -8.44
CA HIS A 213 -6.18 -17.23 -7.69
C HIS A 213 -4.98 -17.12 -8.65
N LEU A 214 -4.12 -16.12 -8.48
CA LEU A 214 -2.79 -16.12 -9.06
C LEU A 214 -1.83 -16.86 -8.11
N VAL A 215 -1.37 -18.03 -8.54
CA VAL A 215 -0.63 -18.97 -7.68
C VAL A 215 0.82 -19.11 -8.16
N LEU A 216 1.77 -18.84 -7.26
CA LEU A 216 3.17 -19.18 -7.49
C LEU A 216 3.40 -20.67 -7.17
N ALA A 217 3.90 -21.42 -8.15
CA ALA A 217 4.24 -22.84 -8.00
C ALA A 217 5.50 -23.18 -8.80
N LYS A 218 6.12 -24.31 -8.48
CA LYS A 218 7.30 -24.80 -9.19
C LYS A 218 6.94 -25.97 -10.12
N ILE A 219 7.39 -25.88 -11.36
CA ILE A 219 7.35 -27.01 -12.31
C ILE A 219 8.60 -27.83 -12.04
N PRO A 220 8.49 -29.16 -11.73
CA PRO A 220 9.65 -30.03 -11.55
C PRO A 220 10.51 -30.14 -12.81
N GLY A 221 11.80 -30.28 -12.60
CA GLY A 221 12.74 -30.60 -13.69
C GLY A 221 12.57 -32.03 -14.24
N PRO A 222 13.35 -32.40 -15.26
CA PRO A 222 13.29 -33.72 -15.87
C PRO A 222 13.57 -34.87 -14.88
N ASP A 223 14.27 -34.59 -13.78
CA ASP A 223 14.56 -35.53 -12.68
C ASP A 223 13.42 -35.66 -11.66
N GLY A 224 12.30 -34.97 -11.90
CA GLY A 224 11.13 -34.91 -11.00
C GLY A 224 11.33 -34.06 -9.75
N LYS A 225 12.48 -33.39 -9.58
CA LYS A 225 12.77 -32.54 -8.43
C LYS A 225 12.38 -31.09 -8.70
N LEU A 226 12.01 -30.36 -7.64
CA LEU A 226 11.76 -28.93 -7.72
C LEU A 226 13.06 -28.15 -7.96
N ILE A 227 13.04 -27.23 -8.91
CA ILE A 227 14.18 -26.36 -9.19
C ILE A 227 14.39 -25.41 -8.00
N PRO A 228 15.58 -25.36 -7.39
CA PRO A 228 15.87 -24.51 -6.26
C PRO A 228 15.79 -23.01 -6.59
N GLY A 229 15.51 -22.21 -5.56
CA GLY A 229 15.54 -20.75 -5.66
C GLY A 229 14.35 -20.19 -6.43
N THR A 230 14.43 -18.90 -6.73
CA THR A 230 13.36 -18.15 -7.40
C THR A 230 13.21 -18.46 -8.88
N ARG A 231 14.28 -18.97 -9.53
CA ARG A 231 14.27 -19.37 -10.95
C ARG A 231 13.40 -20.59 -11.25
N GLY A 232 12.98 -21.35 -10.23
CA GLY A 232 12.06 -22.47 -10.41
C GLY A 232 10.59 -22.05 -10.40
N ILE A 233 10.28 -20.79 -10.07
CA ILE A 233 8.93 -20.32 -9.82
C ILE A 233 8.22 -19.93 -11.13
N SER A 234 7.04 -20.51 -11.33
CA SER A 234 6.11 -20.19 -12.41
C SER A 234 4.81 -19.61 -11.84
N LEU A 235 4.03 -18.91 -12.66
CA LEU A 235 2.76 -18.30 -12.28
C LEU A 235 1.60 -19.04 -12.96
N PHE A 236 0.54 -19.29 -12.21
CA PHE A 236 -0.67 -19.95 -12.70
C PHE A 236 -1.91 -19.16 -12.32
N VAL A 237 -2.86 -19.06 -13.24
CA VAL A 237 -4.23 -18.66 -12.95
C VAL A 237 -5.05 -19.89 -12.61
N VAL A 238 -5.61 -19.92 -11.41
CA VAL A 238 -6.36 -21.07 -10.84
C VAL A 238 -7.75 -20.58 -10.41
N PRO A 239 -8.80 -20.89 -11.17
CA PRO A 239 -10.15 -20.50 -10.77
C PRO A 239 -10.67 -21.38 -9.62
N LYS A 240 -11.41 -20.81 -8.66
CA LYS A 240 -12.13 -21.56 -7.60
C LYS A 240 -13.20 -22.48 -8.19
N LYS A 241 -13.91 -22.00 -9.21
CA LYS A 241 -14.91 -22.76 -9.98
C LYS A 241 -14.48 -22.76 -11.45
N MET A 242 -14.59 -23.92 -12.11
CA MET A 242 -14.18 -24.05 -13.50
C MET A 242 -15.03 -23.21 -14.43
N VAL A 243 -14.40 -22.64 -15.46
CA VAL A 243 -15.04 -21.79 -16.47
C VAL A 243 -14.78 -22.36 -17.88
N ASN A 244 -15.67 -22.07 -18.82
CA ASN A 244 -15.49 -22.35 -20.24
C ASN A 244 -14.80 -21.16 -20.94
N THR A 245 -14.55 -21.26 -22.24
CA THR A 245 -13.92 -20.22 -23.08
C THR A 245 -14.75 -18.96 -23.26
N ALA A 246 -16.04 -18.98 -22.90
CA ALA A 246 -16.90 -17.81 -22.85
C ALA A 246 -16.90 -17.13 -21.47
N GLY A 247 -16.14 -17.64 -20.51
CA GLY A 247 -16.11 -17.14 -19.14
C GLY A 247 -17.31 -17.54 -18.28
N GLU A 248 -18.11 -18.51 -18.73
CA GLU A 248 -19.26 -19.02 -17.99
C GLU A 248 -18.86 -20.13 -17.03
N LEU A 249 -19.50 -20.19 -15.86
CA LEU A 249 -19.27 -21.26 -14.89
C LEU A 249 -19.78 -22.60 -15.44
N THR A 250 -18.94 -23.64 -15.35
CA THR A 250 -19.30 -25.00 -15.81
C THR A 250 -20.09 -25.79 -14.77
N GLY A 251 -20.26 -25.25 -13.55
CA GLY A 251 -20.83 -25.97 -12.41
C GLY A 251 -19.84 -26.87 -11.67
N VAL A 252 -18.61 -27.02 -12.17
CA VAL A 252 -17.58 -27.86 -11.55
C VAL A 252 -16.75 -27.02 -10.56
N ARG A 253 -16.66 -27.46 -9.30
CA ARG A 253 -15.74 -26.90 -8.31
C ARG A 253 -14.32 -27.40 -8.61
N ASN A 254 -13.35 -26.47 -8.63
CA ASN A 254 -11.95 -26.84 -8.74
C ASN A 254 -11.40 -27.35 -7.40
N ASP A 255 -10.33 -28.14 -7.46
CA ASP A 255 -9.72 -28.78 -6.28
C ASP A 255 -8.90 -27.77 -5.44
N VAL A 256 -9.58 -26.72 -5.00
CA VAL A 256 -9.07 -25.69 -4.08
C VAL A 256 -9.99 -25.67 -2.86
N ALA A 257 -9.46 -26.05 -1.71
CA ALA A 257 -10.23 -26.21 -0.48
C ALA A 257 -9.76 -25.23 0.60
N LEU A 258 -10.71 -24.60 1.30
CA LEU A 258 -10.43 -23.87 2.51
C LEU A 258 -10.06 -24.88 3.62
N ALA A 259 -8.84 -24.76 4.15
CA ALA A 259 -8.38 -25.54 5.29
C ALA A 259 -8.64 -24.82 6.63
N GLY A 260 -8.66 -23.49 6.63
CA GLY A 260 -8.98 -22.71 7.81
C GLY A 260 -8.95 -21.21 7.57
N LEU A 261 -9.59 -20.47 8.49
CA LEU A 261 -9.54 -19.01 8.57
C LEU A 261 -8.54 -18.61 9.65
N ASN A 262 -7.72 -17.60 9.34
CA ASN A 262 -6.83 -17.01 10.32
C ASN A 262 -7.56 -15.91 11.11
N HIS A 263 -7.55 -16.01 12.44
CA HIS A 263 -8.07 -14.97 13.33
C HIS A 263 -7.00 -13.90 13.57
N LYS A 264 -7.34 -12.64 13.26
CA LYS A 264 -6.36 -11.55 13.15
C LYS A 264 -6.53 -10.51 14.25
N LEU A 265 -5.46 -9.77 14.52
CA LEU A 265 -5.47 -8.60 15.39
C LEU A 265 -6.37 -7.49 14.84
N GLY A 266 -6.24 -7.19 13.56
CA GLY A 266 -6.99 -6.19 12.79
C GLY A 266 -7.36 -6.71 11.40
N TRP A 267 -7.94 -5.85 10.54
CA TRP A 267 -8.49 -6.23 9.23
C TRP A 267 -9.43 -7.44 9.32
N ARG A 268 -10.19 -7.51 10.41
CA ARG A 268 -10.96 -8.70 10.75
C ARG A 268 -12.08 -8.99 9.78
N GLY A 269 -12.64 -7.97 9.14
CA GLY A 269 -13.71 -8.13 8.15
C GLY A 269 -13.29 -8.80 6.84
N THR A 270 -11.99 -8.76 6.49
CA THR A 270 -11.46 -9.47 5.32
C THR A 270 -11.10 -10.90 5.70
N THR A 271 -11.54 -11.90 4.91
CA THR A 271 -11.09 -13.28 5.09
C THR A 271 -9.58 -13.38 4.90
N ASN A 272 -8.94 -14.20 5.71
CA ASN A 272 -7.54 -14.57 5.54
C ASN A 272 -7.43 -16.07 5.73
N THR A 273 -6.92 -16.77 4.73
CA THR A 273 -7.14 -18.20 4.56
C THR A 273 -5.85 -19.00 4.48
N LEU A 274 -5.94 -20.24 4.94
CA LEU A 274 -5.09 -21.36 4.52
C LEU A 274 -5.87 -22.12 3.44
N LEU A 275 -5.31 -22.20 2.23
CA LEU A 275 -5.89 -22.90 1.09
C LEU A 275 -5.06 -24.15 0.76
N ASN A 276 -5.75 -25.28 0.61
CA ASN A 276 -5.19 -26.53 0.11
C ASN A 276 -5.52 -26.67 -1.37
N PHE A 277 -4.51 -26.82 -2.17
CA PHE A 277 -4.59 -27.05 -3.61
C PHE A 277 -4.33 -28.52 -3.90
N GLY A 278 -5.27 -29.17 -4.57
CA GLY A 278 -5.03 -30.46 -5.19
C GLY A 278 -5.05 -31.69 -4.27
N GLU A 279 -5.70 -31.61 -3.10
CA GLU A 279 -5.83 -32.75 -2.17
C GLU A 279 -6.93 -33.75 -2.54
N GLY A 280 -7.67 -33.52 -3.63
CA GLY A 280 -8.71 -34.41 -4.10
C GLY A 280 -10.06 -34.21 -3.41
N LYS A 281 -10.27 -33.11 -2.68
CA LYS A 281 -11.58 -32.79 -2.10
C LYS A 281 -12.63 -32.49 -3.18
N TYR A 282 -12.20 -31.87 -4.27
CA TYR A 282 -13.04 -31.52 -5.42
C TYR A 282 -12.37 -31.97 -6.73
N PRO A 283 -12.32 -33.29 -7.01
CA PRO A 283 -11.62 -33.81 -8.17
C PRO A 283 -12.23 -33.28 -9.48
N VAL A 284 -11.39 -32.78 -10.36
CA VAL A 284 -11.80 -32.34 -11.71
C VAL A 284 -11.46 -33.44 -12.70
N ASP A 285 -12.42 -33.84 -13.54
CA ASP A 285 -12.31 -34.96 -14.48
C ASP A 285 -11.89 -36.27 -13.76
N GLY A 286 -12.39 -36.46 -12.53
CA GLY A 286 -12.10 -37.66 -11.71
C GLY A 286 -10.67 -37.70 -11.14
N LYS A 287 -9.87 -36.64 -11.25
CA LYS A 287 -8.48 -36.58 -10.80
C LYS A 287 -8.30 -35.53 -9.73
N ALA A 288 -7.47 -35.83 -8.73
CA ALA A 288 -6.96 -34.85 -7.77
C ALA A 288 -5.97 -33.89 -8.46
N GLY A 289 -5.77 -32.70 -7.83
CA GLY A 289 -4.92 -31.65 -8.36
C GLY A 289 -5.75 -30.43 -8.81
N ALA A 290 -5.47 -29.26 -8.25
CA ALA A 290 -6.13 -28.03 -8.65
C ALA A 290 -5.75 -27.66 -10.08
N VAL A 291 -6.74 -27.53 -10.96
CA VAL A 291 -6.50 -27.13 -12.35
C VAL A 291 -6.10 -25.68 -12.40
N GLY A 292 -4.95 -25.41 -13.01
CA GLY A 292 -4.44 -24.07 -13.24
C GLY A 292 -3.82 -23.94 -14.63
N TYR A 293 -3.81 -22.73 -15.13
CA TYR A 293 -3.30 -22.41 -16.46
C TYR A 293 -2.07 -21.52 -16.33
N LEU A 294 -0.98 -21.86 -17.03
CA LEU A 294 0.26 -21.10 -16.99
C LEU A 294 0.05 -19.67 -17.51
N VAL A 295 0.56 -18.69 -16.76
CA VAL A 295 0.61 -17.28 -17.15
C VAL A 295 2.04 -16.90 -17.52
N GLY A 296 2.24 -16.33 -18.69
CA GLY A 296 3.57 -16.01 -19.21
C GLY A 296 4.36 -17.26 -19.58
N LYS A 297 5.66 -17.30 -19.23
CA LYS A 297 6.56 -18.42 -19.52
C LYS A 297 6.88 -19.23 -18.27
N PRO A 298 7.20 -20.54 -18.41
CA PRO A 298 7.73 -21.32 -17.30
C PRO A 298 8.94 -20.62 -16.67
N HIS A 299 9.02 -20.68 -15.34
CA HIS A 299 10.14 -20.14 -14.56
C HIS A 299 10.29 -18.60 -14.54
N GLU A 300 9.32 -17.87 -15.08
CA GLU A 300 9.26 -16.40 -15.02
C GLU A 300 8.16 -15.88 -14.08
N GLY A 301 7.58 -16.74 -13.24
CA GLY A 301 6.40 -16.38 -12.43
C GLY A 301 6.63 -15.22 -11.47
N LEU A 302 7.81 -15.15 -10.85
CA LEU A 302 8.13 -14.04 -9.96
C LEU A 302 8.30 -12.72 -10.73
N ARG A 303 8.86 -12.76 -11.94
CA ARG A 303 8.98 -11.60 -12.82
C ARG A 303 7.60 -11.05 -13.21
N CYS A 304 6.65 -11.93 -13.56
CA CYS A 304 5.27 -11.52 -13.83
C CYS A 304 4.63 -10.86 -12.62
N MET A 305 4.84 -11.42 -11.42
CA MET A 305 4.28 -10.90 -10.18
C MET A 305 4.85 -9.52 -9.80
N PHE A 306 6.09 -9.20 -10.16
CA PHE A 306 6.69 -7.88 -9.92
C PHE A 306 5.99 -6.75 -10.66
N HIS A 307 5.24 -7.04 -11.72
CA HIS A 307 4.53 -6.02 -12.49
C HIS A 307 3.54 -5.20 -11.62
N MET A 308 2.87 -5.85 -10.69
CA MET A 308 1.91 -5.18 -9.81
C MET A 308 2.49 -4.72 -8.46
N MET A 309 3.78 -4.98 -8.19
CA MET A 309 4.38 -4.73 -6.87
C MET A 309 4.46 -3.24 -6.50
N ASN A 310 4.75 -2.35 -7.45
CA ASN A 310 4.87 -0.93 -7.15
C ASN A 310 3.51 -0.32 -6.79
N GLU A 311 2.47 -0.60 -7.58
CA GLU A 311 1.10 -0.15 -7.30
C GLU A 311 0.57 -0.74 -5.98
N ALA A 312 0.83 -2.03 -5.72
CA ALA A 312 0.48 -2.67 -4.46
C ALA A 312 1.18 -2.01 -3.26
N ARG A 313 2.47 -1.65 -3.38
CA ARG A 313 3.22 -0.94 -2.33
C ARG A 313 2.63 0.44 -2.06
N ILE A 314 2.30 1.21 -3.09
CA ILE A 314 1.61 2.52 -2.98
C ILE A 314 0.25 2.33 -2.29
N ALA A 315 -0.54 1.35 -2.70
CA ALA A 315 -1.87 1.11 -2.12
C ALA A 315 -1.80 0.70 -0.64
N ILE A 316 -0.79 -0.06 -0.22
CA ILE A 316 -0.57 -0.40 1.21
C ILE A 316 -0.11 0.81 2.00
N GLY A 317 0.78 1.63 1.46
CA GLY A 317 1.16 2.92 2.05
C GLY A 317 -0.05 3.84 2.21
N MET A 318 -0.91 3.91 1.19
CA MET A 318 -2.18 4.65 1.23
C MET A 318 -3.12 4.12 2.32
N ALA A 319 -3.26 2.80 2.46
CA ALA A 319 -4.09 2.20 3.52
C ALA A 319 -3.56 2.57 4.91
N ALA A 320 -2.24 2.50 5.13
CA ALA A 320 -1.62 2.91 6.38
C ALA A 320 -1.84 4.41 6.68
N THR A 321 -1.68 5.23 5.65
CA THR A 321 -1.88 6.69 5.72
C THR A 321 -3.33 7.03 6.09
N MET A 322 -4.30 6.38 5.47
CA MET A 322 -5.72 6.65 5.70
C MET A 322 -6.21 6.15 7.06
N LEU A 323 -5.67 5.05 7.57
CA LEU A 323 -5.90 4.61 8.95
C LEU A 323 -5.33 5.62 9.96
N GLY A 324 -4.13 6.14 9.71
CA GLY A 324 -3.55 7.23 10.49
C GLY A 324 -4.42 8.49 10.45
N MET A 325 -4.88 8.88 9.25
CA MET A 325 -5.75 10.04 9.04
C MET A 325 -7.09 9.90 9.76
N ALA A 326 -7.70 8.71 9.74
CA ALA A 326 -8.94 8.42 10.49
C ALA A 326 -8.73 8.58 12.00
N GLY A 327 -7.61 8.08 12.54
CA GLY A 327 -7.23 8.27 13.93
C GLY A 327 -6.97 9.74 14.29
N TYR A 328 -6.26 10.46 13.42
CA TYR A 328 -6.03 11.89 13.57
C TYR A 328 -7.34 12.67 13.62
N GLN A 329 -8.27 12.42 12.70
CA GLN A 329 -9.56 13.10 12.67
C GLN A 329 -10.37 12.84 13.95
N ALA A 330 -10.48 11.59 14.37
CA ALA A 330 -11.19 11.21 15.59
C ALA A 330 -10.59 11.88 16.85
N SER A 331 -9.25 11.87 16.96
CA SER A 331 -8.57 12.50 18.10
C SER A 331 -8.65 14.02 18.08
N LEU A 332 -8.62 14.65 16.91
CA LEU A 332 -8.80 16.10 16.75
C LEU A 332 -10.20 16.54 17.17
N ASP A 333 -11.24 15.84 16.74
CA ASP A 333 -12.63 16.15 17.10
C ASP A 333 -12.88 15.97 18.61
N TYR A 334 -12.33 14.91 19.18
CA TYR A 334 -12.35 14.69 20.62
C TYR A 334 -11.62 15.82 21.37
N ALA A 335 -10.42 16.20 20.93
CA ALA A 335 -9.62 17.22 21.59
C ALA A 335 -10.30 18.63 21.57
N LYS A 336 -11.06 18.92 20.53
CA LYS A 336 -11.84 20.17 20.41
C LYS A 336 -13.04 20.23 21.34
N SER A 337 -13.60 19.10 21.74
CA SER A 337 -14.82 19.02 22.55
C SER A 337 -14.57 18.68 24.01
N ARG A 338 -13.47 17.97 24.33
CA ARG A 338 -13.18 17.45 25.67
C ARG A 338 -12.63 18.54 26.61
N PRO A 339 -13.31 18.92 27.69
CA PRO A 339 -12.76 19.79 28.72
C PRO A 339 -11.92 18.97 29.73
N GLN A 340 -10.68 19.39 30.00
CA GLN A 340 -9.81 18.81 31.01
C GLN A 340 -8.66 19.76 31.37
N GLY A 341 -8.38 19.88 32.65
CA GLY A 341 -7.35 20.80 33.14
C GLY A 341 -7.81 22.26 33.15
N ARG A 342 -6.91 23.16 33.46
CA ARG A 342 -7.13 24.60 33.54
C ARG A 342 -5.93 25.38 33.01
N PRO A 343 -6.09 26.65 32.61
CA PRO A 343 -4.97 27.48 32.18
C PRO A 343 -3.90 27.60 33.28
N MET A 344 -2.65 27.68 32.88
CA MET A 344 -1.53 28.00 33.75
C MET A 344 -1.52 29.50 34.02
N ARG A 345 -1.38 29.89 35.29
CA ARG A 345 -1.09 31.27 35.70
C ARG A 345 0.13 31.30 36.63
N GLY A 346 1.18 31.97 36.21
CA GLY A 346 2.44 32.01 36.95
C GLY A 346 3.01 30.57 37.12
N VAL A 347 3.23 30.16 38.35
CA VAL A 347 3.79 28.86 38.70
C VAL A 347 2.74 27.74 38.90
N GLY A 348 1.46 28.01 38.70
CA GLY A 348 0.39 27.06 38.99
C GLY A 348 -0.84 27.17 38.10
N LYS A 349 -1.77 26.23 38.30
CA LYS A 349 -3.06 26.24 37.60
C LYS A 349 -4.02 27.23 38.29
N ASP A 350 -4.75 28.00 37.49
CA ASP A 350 -5.82 28.88 37.99
C ASP A 350 -7.04 28.04 38.40
N ALA A 351 -7.16 27.72 39.68
CA ALA A 351 -8.26 26.92 40.20
C ALA A 351 -9.64 27.55 40.04
N SER A 352 -9.71 28.86 39.86
CA SER A 352 -10.97 29.62 39.66
C SER A 352 -11.44 29.66 38.21
N ALA A 353 -10.54 29.42 37.25
CA ALA A 353 -10.87 29.39 35.83
C ALA A 353 -11.69 28.14 35.45
N PRO A 354 -12.56 28.22 34.43
CA PRO A 354 -13.20 27.01 33.87
C PRO A 354 -12.18 26.06 33.29
N GLN A 355 -12.58 24.80 33.12
CA GLN A 355 -11.74 23.82 32.44
C GLN A 355 -11.46 24.22 30.98
N SER A 356 -10.22 24.10 30.56
CA SER A 356 -9.81 24.25 29.15
C SER A 356 -10.18 23.03 28.32
N ARG A 357 -10.48 23.21 27.04
CA ARG A 357 -10.51 22.09 26.10
C ARG A 357 -9.10 21.53 25.96
N ILE A 358 -8.98 20.20 25.83
CA ILE A 358 -7.64 19.59 25.84
C ILE A 358 -6.78 20.05 24.66
N ILE A 359 -7.38 20.46 23.52
CA ILE A 359 -6.65 21.04 22.39
C ILE A 359 -5.87 22.33 22.75
N GLU A 360 -6.20 22.98 23.86
CA GLU A 360 -5.50 24.18 24.32
C GLU A 360 -4.15 23.86 24.99
N HIS A 361 -3.94 22.61 25.42
CA HIS A 361 -2.69 22.18 26.03
C HIS A 361 -1.60 21.92 24.98
N ALA A 362 -0.38 22.38 25.26
CA ALA A 362 0.75 22.32 24.34
C ALA A 362 1.10 20.88 23.94
N ASP A 363 1.08 19.91 24.88
CA ASP A 363 1.41 18.52 24.57
C ASP A 363 0.34 17.84 23.70
N VAL A 364 -0.94 18.16 23.92
CA VAL A 364 -2.02 17.69 23.04
C VAL A 364 -1.84 18.26 21.61
N LYS A 365 -1.49 19.56 21.49
CA LYS A 365 -1.15 20.15 20.18
C LYS A 365 0.05 19.47 19.54
N ARG A 366 1.09 19.13 20.31
CA ARG A 366 2.24 18.38 19.81
C ARG A 366 1.82 17.03 19.21
N MET A 367 1.00 16.25 19.92
CA MET A 367 0.49 14.97 19.44
C MET A 367 -0.38 15.10 18.18
N LEU A 368 -1.22 16.13 18.11
CA LEU A 368 -2.04 16.41 16.94
C LEU A 368 -1.20 16.89 15.74
N LEU A 369 -0.16 17.70 15.96
CA LEU A 369 0.76 18.14 14.91
C LEU A 369 1.61 16.97 14.39
N ALA A 370 2.06 16.06 15.25
CA ALA A 370 2.74 14.83 14.85
C ALA A 370 1.86 14.00 13.91
N GLN A 371 0.63 13.69 14.34
CA GLN A 371 -0.32 12.94 13.53
C GLN A 371 -0.58 13.61 12.17
N LYS A 372 -0.81 14.92 12.17
CA LYS A 372 -1.01 15.70 10.94
C LYS A 372 0.21 15.63 10.02
N ALA A 373 1.41 15.83 10.57
CA ALA A 373 2.65 15.82 9.81
C ALA A 373 2.93 14.44 9.20
N TYR A 374 2.66 13.36 9.93
CA TYR A 374 2.81 12.01 9.41
C TYR A 374 1.78 11.70 8.32
N CYS A 375 0.49 11.91 8.60
CA CYS A 375 -0.57 11.48 7.71
C CYS A 375 -0.67 12.32 6.42
N GLU A 376 -0.60 13.66 6.52
CA GLU A 376 -0.67 14.50 5.32
C GLU A 376 0.62 14.44 4.50
N GLY A 377 1.79 14.31 5.15
CA GLY A 377 3.06 14.10 4.47
C GLY A 377 3.11 12.76 3.73
N ALA A 378 2.64 11.68 4.38
CA ALA A 378 2.51 10.38 3.75
C ALA A 378 1.55 10.43 2.55
N LEU A 379 0.37 11.04 2.68
CA LEU A 379 -0.58 11.20 1.58
C LEU A 379 0.05 11.95 0.39
N ALA A 380 0.81 13.00 0.67
CA ALA A 380 1.53 13.72 -0.38
C ALA A 380 2.56 12.80 -1.10
N LEU A 381 3.35 12.02 -0.35
CA LEU A 381 4.29 11.05 -0.92
C LEU A 381 3.58 10.00 -1.79
N GLU A 382 2.45 9.44 -1.32
CA GLU A 382 1.67 8.44 -2.08
C GLU A 382 1.15 9.02 -3.39
N LEU A 383 0.60 10.23 -3.36
CA LEU A 383 0.11 10.90 -4.57
C LEU A 383 1.25 11.29 -5.51
N TYR A 384 2.42 11.66 -4.98
CA TYR A 384 3.60 11.87 -5.81
C TYR A 384 4.04 10.58 -6.52
N CYS A 385 4.08 9.46 -5.80
CA CYS A 385 4.38 8.16 -6.40
C CYS A 385 3.31 7.74 -7.43
N ALA A 386 2.03 7.99 -7.16
CA ALA A 386 0.97 7.74 -8.11
C ALA A 386 1.13 8.59 -9.39
N ARG A 387 1.57 9.85 -9.26
CA ARG A 387 1.89 10.70 -10.41
C ARG A 387 3.06 10.15 -11.23
N LEU A 388 4.08 9.59 -10.59
CA LEU A 388 5.19 8.93 -11.29
C LEU A 388 4.73 7.68 -12.05
N VAL A 389 3.70 6.95 -11.59
CA VAL A 389 3.09 5.84 -12.35
C VAL A 389 2.48 6.37 -13.66
N ASP A 390 1.71 7.47 -13.60
CA ASP A 390 1.19 8.10 -14.81
C ASP A 390 2.31 8.61 -15.74
N ASP A 391 3.36 9.19 -15.17
CA ASP A 391 4.52 9.69 -15.92
C ASP A 391 5.26 8.53 -16.61
N GLN A 392 5.47 7.41 -15.92
CA GLN A 392 6.10 6.21 -16.49
C GLN A 392 5.35 5.68 -17.72
N HIS A 393 4.01 5.72 -17.70
CA HIS A 393 3.19 5.12 -18.76
C HIS A 393 2.84 6.09 -19.90
N THR A 394 2.87 7.40 -19.67
CA THR A 394 2.29 8.37 -20.61
C THR A 394 3.19 9.55 -20.96
N ALA A 395 4.35 9.71 -20.32
CA ALA A 395 5.34 10.73 -20.67
C ALA A 395 6.22 10.30 -21.86
N GLY A 396 7.03 11.23 -22.37
CA GLY A 396 8.05 10.90 -23.37
C GLY A 396 9.11 9.93 -22.83
N PRO A 397 9.86 9.22 -23.70
CA PRO A 397 10.72 8.09 -23.28
C PRO A 397 11.71 8.41 -22.16
N GLU A 398 12.36 9.57 -22.18
CA GLU A 398 13.31 9.99 -21.17
C GLU A 398 12.64 10.24 -19.82
N ALA A 399 11.58 11.02 -19.78
CA ALA A 399 10.80 11.31 -18.57
C ALA A 399 10.13 10.05 -18.00
N ALA A 400 9.68 9.12 -18.85
CA ALA A 400 9.13 7.85 -18.44
C ALA A 400 10.18 6.96 -17.75
N ASP A 401 11.42 6.93 -18.25
CA ASP A 401 12.52 6.17 -17.64
C ASP A 401 12.99 6.81 -16.33
N GLU A 402 13.04 8.13 -16.23
CA GLU A 402 13.28 8.83 -14.96
C GLU A 402 12.21 8.51 -13.92
N ALA A 403 10.92 8.55 -14.31
CA ALA A 403 9.80 8.22 -13.43
C ALA A 403 9.88 6.77 -12.93
N ARG A 404 10.25 5.82 -13.80
CA ARG A 404 10.51 4.43 -13.44
C ARG A 404 11.58 4.31 -12.34
N LEU A 405 12.73 4.96 -12.53
CA LEU A 405 13.83 4.90 -11.56
C LEU A 405 13.49 5.58 -10.24
N LEU A 406 12.79 6.70 -10.27
CA LEU A 406 12.30 7.36 -9.05
C LEU A 406 11.32 6.46 -8.28
N LEU A 407 10.39 5.80 -8.98
CA LEU A 407 9.48 4.83 -8.37
C LEU A 407 10.24 3.66 -7.74
N GLU A 408 11.28 3.15 -8.39
CA GLU A 408 12.09 2.07 -7.84
C GLU A 408 12.71 2.44 -6.49
N VAL A 409 13.18 3.67 -6.31
CA VAL A 409 13.76 4.15 -5.04
C VAL A 409 12.67 4.50 -4.02
N LEU A 410 11.56 5.13 -4.45
CA LEU A 410 10.56 5.66 -3.54
C LEU A 410 9.56 4.61 -3.05
N THR A 411 9.23 3.58 -3.82
CA THR A 411 8.17 2.61 -3.44
C THR A 411 8.44 1.83 -2.15
N PRO A 412 9.68 1.41 -1.80
CA PRO A 412 9.95 0.86 -0.47
C PRO A 412 9.65 1.85 0.66
N ILE A 413 9.92 3.14 0.44
CA ILE A 413 9.67 4.22 1.40
C ILE A 413 8.16 4.48 1.48
N ALA A 414 7.47 4.64 0.34
CA ALA A 414 6.03 4.85 0.26
C ALA A 414 5.25 3.73 0.97
N LYS A 415 5.69 2.47 0.85
CA LYS A 415 5.07 1.36 1.59
C LYS A 415 5.41 1.40 3.08
N SER A 416 6.69 1.57 3.44
CA SER A 416 7.16 1.28 4.81
C SER A 416 7.09 2.48 5.74
N TRP A 417 7.39 3.68 5.27
CA TRP A 417 7.36 4.85 6.13
C TRP A 417 5.95 5.15 6.68
N PRO A 418 4.88 5.17 5.85
CA PRO A 418 3.53 5.32 6.39
C PRO A 418 3.11 4.17 7.30
N SER A 419 3.52 2.93 6.98
CA SER A 419 3.21 1.76 7.82
C SER A 419 3.76 1.88 9.23
N GLU A 420 4.90 2.53 9.43
CA GLU A 420 5.52 2.79 10.74
C GLU A 420 4.93 4.06 11.38
N TRP A 421 4.97 5.19 10.69
CA TRP A 421 4.69 6.49 11.29
C TRP A 421 3.19 6.85 11.34
N CYS A 422 2.37 6.32 10.44
CA CYS A 422 0.92 6.45 10.59
C CYS A 422 0.35 5.46 11.63
N LEU A 423 1.05 4.36 11.93
CA LEU A 423 0.76 3.53 13.11
C LEU A 423 1.09 4.30 14.41
N GLU A 424 2.21 5.03 14.45
CA GLU A 424 2.53 5.91 15.58
C GLU A 424 1.47 7.03 15.71
N ALA A 425 0.98 7.59 14.59
CA ALA A 425 -0.15 8.51 14.61
C ALA A 425 -1.39 7.90 15.29
N ASN A 426 -1.69 6.61 15.04
CA ASN A 426 -2.77 5.91 15.72
C ASN A 426 -2.50 5.70 17.22
N SER A 427 -1.25 5.42 17.62
CA SER A 427 -0.85 5.38 19.04
C SER A 427 -1.09 6.72 19.72
N LEU A 428 -0.70 7.82 19.07
CA LEU A 428 -0.93 9.18 19.56
C LEU A 428 -2.42 9.52 19.62
N ALA A 429 -3.24 9.02 18.70
CA ALA A 429 -4.70 9.20 18.73
C ALA A 429 -5.30 8.55 19.98
N ILE A 430 -4.89 7.32 20.32
CA ILE A 430 -5.27 6.65 21.58
C ILE A 430 -4.84 7.51 22.78
N GLN A 431 -3.60 8.01 22.77
CA GLN A 431 -3.06 8.83 23.85
C GLN A 431 -3.84 10.14 24.06
N VAL A 432 -4.26 10.81 22.96
CA VAL A 432 -5.09 12.03 23.03
C VAL A 432 -6.44 11.76 23.70
N LEU A 433 -7.06 10.60 23.43
CA LEU A 433 -8.32 10.22 24.07
C LEU A 433 -8.14 9.74 25.52
N GLY A 434 -6.93 9.37 25.92
CA GLY A 434 -6.64 8.83 27.25
C GLY A 434 -7.37 7.51 27.49
N GLY A 435 -7.96 7.33 28.68
CA GLY A 435 -8.68 6.09 29.04
C GLY A 435 -9.80 5.73 28.06
N TYR A 436 -10.48 6.71 27.48
CA TYR A 436 -11.49 6.45 26.45
C TYR A 436 -10.90 5.88 25.16
N GLY A 437 -9.69 6.28 24.77
CA GLY A 437 -8.99 5.72 23.60
C GLY A 437 -8.62 4.23 23.76
N TYR A 438 -8.62 3.72 25.00
CA TYR A 438 -8.34 2.33 25.31
C TYR A 438 -9.60 1.44 25.35
N THR A 439 -10.76 2.04 25.11
CA THR A 439 -12.06 1.33 25.09
C THR A 439 -12.52 1.08 23.65
N ARG A 440 -13.40 0.08 23.47
CA ARG A 440 -14.05 -0.20 22.19
C ARG A 440 -15.19 0.75 21.86
N ASP A 441 -15.52 1.71 22.72
CA ASP A 441 -16.55 2.70 22.49
C ASP A 441 -16.11 3.79 21.49
N PHE A 442 -14.78 3.92 21.30
CA PHE A 442 -14.15 4.83 20.35
C PHE A 442 -13.39 4.06 19.27
N PRO A 443 -13.31 4.59 18.03
CA PRO A 443 -12.77 3.84 16.91
C PRO A 443 -11.24 3.77 16.87
N VAL A 444 -10.52 4.57 17.68
CA VAL A 444 -9.07 4.75 17.56
C VAL A 444 -8.26 3.47 17.85
N GLU A 445 -8.77 2.59 18.73
CA GLU A 445 -8.14 1.30 19.02
C GLU A 445 -8.21 0.35 17.81
N GLN A 446 -9.33 0.38 17.06
CA GLN A 446 -9.48 -0.42 15.85
C GLN A 446 -8.53 0.08 14.76
N TYR A 447 -8.41 1.39 14.55
CA TYR A 447 -7.49 1.94 13.56
C TYR A 447 -6.03 1.55 13.85
N TRP A 448 -5.63 1.53 15.12
CA TRP A 448 -4.31 1.07 15.53
C TRP A 448 -4.11 -0.42 15.22
N ARG A 449 -5.09 -1.28 15.56
CA ARG A 449 -5.03 -2.71 15.29
C ARG A 449 -4.97 -3.01 13.79
N ASP A 450 -5.77 -2.31 13.01
CA ASP A 450 -5.80 -2.47 11.57
C ASP A 450 -4.48 -2.00 10.95
N ASN A 451 -3.92 -0.88 11.41
CA ASN A 451 -2.70 -0.32 10.83
C ASN A 451 -1.45 -1.18 11.13
N ARG A 452 -1.45 -1.95 12.24
CA ARG A 452 -0.31 -2.78 12.62
C ARG A 452 0.07 -3.83 11.56
N LEU A 453 -0.89 -4.29 10.75
CA LEU A 453 -0.65 -5.24 9.68
C LEU A 453 0.26 -4.66 8.57
N ASN A 454 0.17 -3.36 8.31
CA ASN A 454 0.85 -2.74 7.17
C ASN A 454 2.38 -2.82 7.23
N MET A 455 2.98 -3.01 8.41
CA MET A 455 4.42 -3.30 8.56
C MET A 455 4.79 -4.76 8.23
N ILE A 456 3.82 -5.64 8.04
CA ILE A 456 4.03 -7.10 7.92
C ILE A 456 3.77 -7.59 6.49
N HIS A 457 2.59 -7.32 5.94
CA HIS A 457 2.18 -7.85 4.64
C HIS A 457 2.82 -7.11 3.46
N GLU A 458 2.76 -7.72 2.26
CA GLU A 458 3.34 -7.18 1.01
C GLU A 458 4.83 -6.79 1.16
N GLY A 459 5.57 -7.66 1.85
CA GLY A 459 6.96 -7.44 2.26
C GLY A 459 7.05 -6.74 3.60
N THR A 460 7.65 -7.42 4.58
CA THR A 460 7.85 -6.85 5.92
C THR A 460 8.69 -5.57 5.87
N HIS A 461 8.59 -4.77 6.92
CA HIS A 461 9.35 -3.53 7.04
C HIS A 461 10.86 -3.74 6.81
N GLY A 462 11.44 -4.80 7.40
CA GLY A 462 12.85 -5.15 7.19
C GLY A 462 13.17 -5.57 5.75
N ILE A 463 12.26 -6.29 5.08
CA ILE A 463 12.43 -6.66 3.67
C ILE A 463 12.43 -5.42 2.76
N GLN A 464 11.54 -4.45 3.01
CA GLN A 464 11.53 -3.19 2.27
C GLN A 464 12.83 -2.39 2.51
N ALA A 465 13.32 -2.38 3.74
CA ALA A 465 14.57 -1.71 4.09
C ALA A 465 15.79 -2.36 3.39
N MET A 466 15.85 -3.70 3.37
CA MET A 466 16.89 -4.42 2.63
C MET A 466 16.77 -4.24 1.11
N ASP A 467 15.56 -4.19 0.56
CA ASP A 467 15.32 -3.90 -0.86
C ASP A 467 15.82 -2.48 -1.22
N LEU A 468 15.53 -1.49 -0.37
CA LEU A 468 16.00 -0.11 -0.57
C LEU A 468 17.53 -0.02 -0.59
N LEU A 469 18.18 -0.43 0.51
CA LEU A 469 19.63 -0.28 0.68
C LEU A 469 20.42 -1.28 -0.17
N GLY A 470 19.91 -2.52 -0.33
CA GLY A 470 20.65 -3.59 -1.01
C GLY A 470 20.48 -3.62 -2.53
N ARG A 471 19.45 -2.98 -3.04
CA ARG A 471 19.15 -3.05 -4.47
C ARG A 471 18.77 -1.70 -5.07
N LYS A 472 17.74 -1.02 -4.54
CA LYS A 472 17.12 0.13 -5.21
C LYS A 472 18.06 1.32 -5.38
N VAL A 473 18.80 1.65 -4.34
CA VAL A 473 19.79 2.77 -4.41
C VAL A 473 21.02 2.45 -5.26
N LEU A 474 21.25 1.17 -5.56
CA LEU A 474 22.40 0.72 -6.37
C LEU A 474 22.04 0.48 -7.85
N MET A 475 20.74 0.44 -8.19
CA MET A 475 20.30 0.15 -9.55
C MET A 475 20.89 1.13 -10.56
N GLU A 476 21.32 0.58 -11.71
CA GLU A 476 21.93 1.36 -12.81
C GLU A 476 23.06 2.28 -12.33
N GLY A 477 23.91 1.77 -11.42
CA GLY A 477 25.03 2.54 -10.88
C GLY A 477 24.60 3.70 -9.96
N GLY A 478 23.44 3.61 -9.33
CA GLY A 478 22.92 4.65 -8.42
C GLY A 478 22.14 5.76 -9.14
N ARG A 479 21.78 5.57 -10.40
CA ARG A 479 21.10 6.59 -11.20
C ARG A 479 19.78 7.04 -10.56
N GLY A 480 18.98 6.12 -9.99
CA GLY A 480 17.74 6.47 -9.30
C GLY A 480 17.95 7.36 -8.07
N LEU A 481 18.98 7.08 -7.28
CA LEU A 481 19.38 7.91 -6.13
C LEU A 481 19.83 9.31 -6.59
N SER A 482 20.62 9.39 -7.67
CA SER A 482 21.07 10.66 -8.25
C SER A 482 19.92 11.50 -8.78
N LEU A 483 18.92 10.88 -9.45
CA LEU A 483 17.72 11.57 -9.92
C LEU A 483 16.89 12.13 -8.76
N LEU A 484 16.72 11.36 -7.68
CA LEU A 484 16.03 11.84 -6.48
C LEU A 484 16.80 13.02 -5.85
N GLY A 485 18.12 12.93 -5.77
CA GLY A 485 18.97 14.03 -5.32
C GLY A 485 18.80 15.31 -6.15
N ALA A 486 18.67 15.17 -7.47
CA ALA A 486 18.41 16.32 -8.34
C ALA A 486 17.02 16.95 -8.08
N ARG A 487 15.97 16.15 -7.82
CA ARG A 487 14.64 16.65 -7.43
C ARG A 487 14.69 17.40 -6.09
N ILE A 488 15.38 16.83 -5.10
CA ILE A 488 15.56 17.45 -3.78
C ILE A 488 16.33 18.79 -3.92
N SER A 489 17.43 18.80 -4.67
CA SER A 489 18.23 20.02 -4.91
C SER A 489 17.44 21.12 -5.61
N ALA A 490 16.57 20.77 -6.56
CA ALA A 490 15.69 21.74 -7.21
C ALA A 490 14.70 22.37 -6.23
N THR A 491 14.15 21.60 -5.29
CA THR A 491 13.28 22.13 -4.22
C THR A 491 14.07 23.02 -3.26
N ILE A 492 15.28 22.60 -2.85
CA ILE A 492 16.18 23.40 -2.00
C ILE A 492 16.46 24.75 -2.64
N THR A 493 16.84 24.78 -3.93
CA THR A 493 17.15 26.02 -4.66
C THR A 493 15.98 26.99 -4.62
N ARG A 494 14.76 26.52 -4.91
CA ARG A 494 13.55 27.36 -4.85
C ARG A 494 13.23 27.86 -3.43
N ALA A 495 13.50 27.04 -2.41
CA ALA A 495 13.24 27.39 -1.01
C ALA A 495 14.26 28.35 -0.43
N LEU A 496 15.51 28.35 -0.92
CA LEU A 496 16.55 29.29 -0.51
C LEU A 496 16.19 30.75 -0.88
N ASP A 497 15.45 30.96 -1.97
CA ASP A 497 14.96 32.26 -2.40
C ASP A 497 13.83 32.81 -1.49
N GLN A 498 13.32 32.01 -0.55
CA GLN A 498 12.23 32.34 0.36
C GLN A 498 12.76 32.48 1.78
N THR A 499 12.72 33.69 2.34
CA THR A 499 13.30 33.98 3.67
C THR A 499 12.77 33.04 4.77
N GLU A 500 11.47 32.70 4.75
CA GLU A 500 10.87 31.83 5.75
C GLU A 500 11.24 30.35 5.59
N LEU A 501 11.71 29.92 4.42
CA LEU A 501 12.01 28.53 4.10
C LEU A 501 13.51 28.24 4.00
N SER A 502 14.36 29.25 3.89
CA SER A 502 15.81 29.09 3.66
C SER A 502 16.50 28.24 4.74
N GLY A 503 16.14 28.42 6.01
CA GLY A 503 16.66 27.59 7.10
C GLY A 503 16.28 26.12 6.99
N HIS A 504 15.04 25.83 6.53
CA HIS A 504 14.58 24.47 6.30
C HIS A 504 15.24 23.86 5.07
N ALA A 505 15.50 24.64 4.01
CA ALA A 505 16.24 24.23 2.84
C ALA A 505 17.65 23.76 3.19
N ASN A 506 18.40 24.53 4.01
CA ASN A 506 19.71 24.13 4.49
C ASN A 506 19.68 22.85 5.35
N ALA A 507 18.66 22.71 6.22
CA ALA A 507 18.50 21.50 7.03
C ALA A 507 18.23 20.25 6.16
N LEU A 508 17.43 20.39 5.10
CA LEU A 508 17.18 19.32 4.13
C LEU A 508 18.45 18.93 3.37
N ASP A 509 19.25 19.92 2.94
CA ASP A 509 20.51 19.65 2.23
C ASP A 509 21.46 18.82 3.09
N LEU A 510 21.64 19.19 4.36
CA LEU A 510 22.47 18.43 5.30
C LEU A 510 21.94 17.00 5.53
N ALA A 511 20.63 16.83 5.64
CA ALA A 511 20.00 15.52 5.79
C ALA A 511 20.20 14.65 4.55
N TRP A 512 20.07 15.23 3.35
CA TRP A 512 20.32 14.53 2.11
C TRP A 512 21.78 14.10 1.95
N GLN A 513 22.73 14.98 2.23
CA GLN A 513 24.16 14.65 2.23
C GLN A 513 24.46 13.51 3.21
N SER A 514 23.80 13.48 4.37
CA SER A 514 23.93 12.39 5.34
C SER A 514 23.40 11.06 4.80
N VAL A 515 22.30 11.05 4.04
CA VAL A 515 21.78 9.83 3.38
C VAL A 515 22.78 9.30 2.36
N VAL A 516 23.33 10.18 1.49
CA VAL A 516 24.31 9.79 0.47
C VAL A 516 25.57 9.21 1.14
N SER A 517 26.12 9.90 2.13
CA SER A 517 27.29 9.46 2.87
C SER A 517 27.07 8.13 3.60
N ALA A 518 25.89 7.94 4.20
CA ALA A 518 25.54 6.68 4.85
C ALA A 518 25.42 5.53 3.85
N THR A 519 24.89 5.79 2.64
CA THR A 519 24.82 4.79 1.57
C THR A 519 26.22 4.34 1.14
N GLU A 520 27.12 5.28 0.91
CA GLU A 520 28.51 5.01 0.54
C GLU A 520 29.24 4.25 1.65
N SER A 521 29.06 4.69 2.90
CA SER A 521 29.71 4.07 4.08
C SER A 521 29.22 2.64 4.28
N ALA A 522 27.93 2.36 4.14
CA ALA A 522 27.35 1.03 4.27
C ALA A 522 28.02 0.03 3.29
N TRP A 523 28.26 0.46 2.06
CA TRP A 523 28.82 -0.38 1.00
C TRP A 523 30.35 -0.29 0.84
N SER A 524 31.05 0.46 1.71
CA SER A 524 32.48 0.71 1.57
C SER A 524 33.36 -0.55 1.60
N THR A 525 32.91 -1.64 2.22
CA THR A 525 33.60 -2.95 2.23
C THR A 525 33.16 -3.88 1.12
N GLY A 526 32.07 -3.56 0.41
CA GLY A 526 31.46 -4.44 -0.59
C GLY A 526 30.82 -5.72 -0.02
N GLN A 527 30.70 -5.83 1.31
CA GLN A 527 30.16 -7.02 1.97
C GLN A 527 28.66 -6.86 2.28
N PRO A 528 27.76 -7.61 1.62
CA PRO A 528 26.31 -7.45 1.83
C PRO A 528 25.87 -7.64 3.29
N ARG A 529 26.49 -8.57 4.03
CA ARG A 529 26.15 -8.80 5.45
C ARG A 529 26.38 -7.53 6.28
N GLU A 530 27.47 -6.83 6.06
CA GLU A 530 27.80 -5.60 6.79
C GLU A 530 26.90 -4.44 6.33
N ALA A 531 26.75 -4.28 5.00
CA ALA A 531 25.94 -3.21 4.43
C ALA A 531 24.47 -3.26 4.90
N LEU A 532 23.88 -4.46 4.95
CA LEU A 532 22.45 -4.64 5.25
C LEU A 532 22.13 -4.85 6.74
N ALA A 533 23.14 -4.95 7.61
CA ALA A 533 22.94 -5.14 9.05
C ALA A 533 22.07 -4.03 9.68
N ASN A 534 22.13 -2.82 9.15
CA ASN A 534 21.42 -1.64 9.64
C ASN A 534 20.43 -1.07 8.60
N ALA A 535 19.81 -1.93 7.79
CA ALA A 535 18.91 -1.49 6.73
C ALA A 535 17.66 -0.76 7.27
N VAL A 536 17.12 -1.15 8.43
CA VAL A 536 15.95 -0.49 9.03
C VAL A 536 16.28 0.94 9.49
N PRO A 537 17.34 1.22 10.28
CA PRO A 537 17.79 2.59 10.53
C PRO A 537 18.03 3.41 9.25
N TYR A 538 18.56 2.80 8.19
CA TYR A 538 18.69 3.45 6.90
C TYR A 538 17.34 3.86 6.31
N MET A 539 16.35 2.97 6.30
CA MET A 539 14.99 3.25 5.84
C MET A 539 14.35 4.39 6.64
N GLN A 540 14.54 4.41 7.96
CA GLN A 540 14.01 5.47 8.83
C GLN A 540 14.65 6.82 8.50
N GLY A 541 15.98 6.90 8.40
CA GLY A 541 16.70 8.12 8.08
C GLY A 541 16.40 8.63 6.66
N PHE A 542 16.43 7.75 5.68
CA PHE A 542 16.11 8.10 4.29
C PHE A 542 14.64 8.51 4.15
N GLY A 543 13.71 7.73 4.71
CA GLY A 543 12.29 8.04 4.67
C GLY A 543 11.97 9.41 5.28
N HIS A 544 12.53 9.74 6.45
CA HIS A 544 12.36 11.06 7.06
C HIS A 544 12.92 12.18 6.18
N THR A 545 14.04 11.96 5.52
CA THR A 545 14.63 12.94 4.59
C THR A 545 13.71 13.17 3.38
N VAL A 546 13.15 12.10 2.82
CA VAL A 546 12.17 12.20 1.72
C VAL A 546 10.92 12.95 2.16
N LEU A 547 10.40 12.66 3.36
CA LEU A 547 9.22 13.37 3.89
C LEU A 547 9.52 14.85 4.19
N ALA A 548 10.73 15.19 4.65
CA ALA A 548 11.15 16.58 4.80
C ALA A 548 11.17 17.30 3.45
N TRP A 549 11.70 16.65 2.40
CA TRP A 549 11.63 17.17 1.04
C TRP A 549 10.19 17.41 0.57
N VAL A 550 9.30 16.43 0.73
CA VAL A 550 7.89 16.54 0.36
C VAL A 550 7.23 17.71 1.10
N TRP A 551 7.48 17.86 2.41
CA TRP A 551 6.93 18.96 3.20
C TRP A 551 7.46 20.33 2.77
N LEU A 552 8.74 20.45 2.39
CA LEU A 552 9.29 21.70 1.89
C LEU A 552 8.68 22.08 0.54
N ASP A 553 8.48 21.09 -0.35
CA ASP A 553 7.87 21.31 -1.66
C ASP A 553 6.39 21.70 -1.54
N VAL A 554 5.66 21.07 -0.62
CA VAL A 554 4.28 21.46 -0.25
C VAL A 554 4.24 22.89 0.31
N ALA A 555 5.19 23.28 1.16
CA ALA A 555 5.28 24.64 1.71
C ALA A 555 5.51 25.69 0.61
N LEU A 556 6.32 25.40 -0.39
CA LEU A 556 6.50 26.26 -1.57
C LEU A 556 5.18 26.45 -2.34
N ALA A 557 4.41 25.37 -2.53
CA ALA A 557 3.11 25.47 -3.18
C ALA A 557 2.11 26.30 -2.36
N VAL A 558 2.14 26.19 -1.03
CA VAL A 558 1.33 27.04 -0.13
C VAL A 558 1.66 28.51 -0.32
N GLN A 559 2.93 28.88 -0.39
CA GLN A 559 3.34 30.28 -0.57
C GLN A 559 2.94 30.83 -1.94
N THR A 560 3.07 30.01 -2.98
CA THR A 560 2.68 30.41 -4.36
C THR A 560 1.17 30.62 -4.50
N SER A 561 0.36 29.83 -3.79
CA SER A 561 -1.11 29.90 -3.86
C SER A 561 -1.72 31.01 -2.99
N SER A 562 -0.95 31.64 -2.08
CA SER A 562 -1.47 32.57 -1.06
C SER A 562 -0.93 33.98 -1.27
N ALA A 563 -1.57 34.79 -2.12
CA ALA A 563 -1.08 36.13 -2.48
C ALA A 563 -1.10 37.17 -1.33
N THR A 564 -1.91 37.02 -0.27
CA THR A 564 -2.06 38.06 0.79
C THR A 564 -2.32 37.53 2.19
N LYS A 565 -2.97 36.39 2.41
CA LYS A 565 -3.21 35.80 3.74
C LYS A 565 -3.37 34.29 3.63
N LEU A 566 -2.66 33.57 4.50
CA LEU A 566 -2.82 32.11 4.60
C LEU A 566 -4.25 31.76 5.09
N THR A 567 -4.87 30.78 4.44
CA THR A 567 -6.07 30.14 4.98
C THR A 567 -5.70 29.30 6.20
N ALA A 568 -6.64 29.00 7.09
CA ALA A 568 -6.39 28.10 8.23
C ALA A 568 -5.85 26.73 7.78
N SER A 569 -6.26 26.27 6.58
CA SER A 569 -5.75 25.05 5.96
C SER A 569 -4.26 25.15 5.63
N ASN A 570 -3.87 26.23 4.96
CA ASN A 570 -2.49 26.48 4.56
C ASN A 570 -1.58 26.75 5.78
N GLU A 571 -2.09 27.48 6.77
CA GLU A 571 -1.39 27.66 8.05
C GLU A 571 -1.14 26.32 8.75
N GLY A 572 -2.12 25.41 8.71
CA GLY A 572 -1.98 24.04 9.23
C GLY A 572 -0.90 23.23 8.51
N LYS A 573 -0.75 23.39 7.18
CA LYS A 573 0.32 22.72 6.40
C LYS A 573 1.70 23.28 6.77
N MET A 574 1.81 24.61 6.87
CA MET A 574 3.04 25.27 7.32
C MET A 574 3.42 24.87 8.75
N GLY A 575 2.42 24.72 9.64
CA GLY A 575 2.61 24.22 11.00
C GLY A 575 3.11 22.78 11.04
N ALA A 576 2.56 21.90 10.22
CA ALA A 576 2.99 20.50 10.10
C ALA A 576 4.41 20.39 9.53
N MET A 577 4.75 21.16 8.50
CA MET A 577 6.12 21.27 7.95
C MET A 577 7.10 21.69 9.04
N ARG A 578 6.83 22.80 9.75
CA ARG A 578 7.68 23.28 10.85
C ARG A 578 7.85 22.22 11.94
N TYR A 579 6.74 21.53 12.33
CA TYR A 579 6.81 20.43 13.28
C TYR A 579 7.76 19.34 12.79
N PHE A 580 7.63 18.90 11.54
CA PHE A 580 8.46 17.85 10.98
C PHE A 580 9.95 18.22 11.00
N TYR A 581 10.29 19.43 10.61
CA TYR A 581 11.67 19.90 10.60
C TYR A 581 12.29 20.04 12.00
N HIS A 582 11.49 20.42 13.00
CA HIS A 582 12.02 20.63 14.35
C HIS A 582 12.02 19.36 15.23
N TYR A 583 11.05 18.47 15.03
CA TYR A 583 10.86 17.33 15.92
C TYR A 583 11.22 15.98 15.28
N GLU A 584 11.15 15.87 13.95
CA GLU A 584 11.31 14.62 13.23
C GLU A 584 12.63 14.56 12.45
N LEU A 585 12.94 15.53 11.62
CA LEU A 585 14.14 15.53 10.79
C LEU A 585 15.45 15.34 11.60
N PRO A 586 15.62 15.94 12.80
CA PRO A 586 16.84 15.73 13.59
C PRO A 586 17.11 14.27 14.00
N LYS A 587 16.08 13.42 14.02
CA LYS A 587 16.23 11.98 14.33
C LYS A 587 17.09 11.25 13.29
N THR A 588 17.13 11.73 12.05
CA THR A 588 17.88 11.15 10.95
C THR A 588 19.36 11.01 11.28
N GLY A 589 19.93 11.98 11.99
CA GLY A 589 21.34 11.96 12.38
C GLY A 589 21.71 10.73 13.22
N ALA A 590 20.87 10.35 14.19
CA ALA A 590 21.11 9.19 15.03
C ALA A 590 21.04 7.88 14.25
N TRP A 591 20.01 7.71 13.39
CA TRP A 591 19.84 6.50 12.59
C TRP A 591 20.96 6.33 11.56
N LEU A 592 21.29 7.40 10.82
CA LEU A 592 22.31 7.34 9.79
C LEU A 592 23.72 7.19 10.37
N ALA A 593 23.98 7.66 11.60
CA ALA A 593 25.25 7.39 12.29
C ALA A 593 25.46 5.88 12.56
N VAL A 594 24.41 5.16 12.95
CA VAL A 594 24.45 3.70 13.11
C VAL A 594 24.78 3.01 11.79
N VAL A 595 24.18 3.46 10.69
CA VAL A 595 24.43 2.93 9.34
C VAL A 595 25.88 3.20 8.92
N SER A 596 26.32 4.46 9.02
CA SER A 596 27.67 4.89 8.60
C SER A 596 28.80 4.19 9.37
N SER A 597 28.56 3.87 10.64
CA SER A 597 29.51 3.11 11.45
C SER A 597 29.54 1.60 11.12
N ARG A 598 28.62 1.11 10.29
CA ARG A 598 28.42 -0.32 10.02
C ARG A 598 28.35 -1.15 11.31
N ASN A 599 27.60 -0.63 12.30
CA ASN A 599 27.52 -1.25 13.62
C ASN A 599 27.06 -2.71 13.53
N SER A 600 27.81 -3.63 14.09
CA SER A 600 27.58 -5.07 13.99
C SER A 600 26.88 -5.67 15.20
N THR A 601 26.52 -4.88 16.22
CA THR A 601 25.93 -5.37 17.48
C THR A 601 24.78 -6.36 17.24
N CYS A 602 23.83 -6.03 16.36
CA CYS A 602 22.69 -6.92 16.09
C CYS A 602 23.10 -8.13 15.24
N ALA A 603 24.03 -7.96 14.30
CA ALA A 603 24.44 -9.03 13.38
C ALA A 603 25.35 -10.08 14.05
N ASP A 604 26.08 -9.68 15.08
CA ASP A 604 27.06 -10.52 15.75
C ASP A 604 26.59 -11.05 17.11
N MET A 605 25.37 -10.64 17.55
CA MET A 605 24.79 -11.14 18.81
C MET A 605 24.58 -12.65 18.72
N PRO A 606 25.20 -13.46 19.60
CA PRO A 606 25.02 -14.89 19.57
C PRO A 606 23.63 -15.30 20.10
N GLU A 607 23.07 -16.38 19.55
CA GLU A 607 21.71 -16.85 19.88
C GLU A 607 21.54 -17.13 21.39
N GLU A 608 22.59 -17.64 22.02
CA GLU A 608 22.60 -17.99 23.45
C GLU A 608 22.53 -16.77 24.38
N ALA A 609 22.74 -15.56 23.83
CA ALA A 609 22.70 -14.31 24.59
C ALA A 609 21.31 -13.66 24.64
N PHE A 610 20.32 -14.21 23.93
CA PHE A 610 18.91 -13.82 24.02
C PHE A 610 18.18 -14.70 25.09
#